data_33392bee4cb62202b18f4645609719b7
#
_entry.id   33392bee4cb62202b18f4645609719b7
#
_cell.length_a   1.000
_cell.length_b   1.000
_cell.length_c   1.000
_cell.angle_alpha   90.00
_cell.angle_beta   90.00
_cell.angle_gamma   90.00
#
_symmetry.space_group_name_H-M   'P 1'
#
loop_
_entity.id
_entity.type
_entity.pdbx_description
1 polymer ?
#
loop_
_entity_poly.entity_id
_entity_poly.type
_entity_poly.pdbx_seq_one_letter_code
_entity_poly.pdbx_strand_id
1 'polypeptide(L)'
;MYTRNQKNANERRVVFLSHFKEEASSEARLLKIMLLQEMAEHGVSNNDIFLDSDNLHKITELLQEVKRTDNLVVLLTKRLLTRPWCLLELWAAHQNGVNIVPVKIECRGATRLFEFGPSAEAFKNDLASQVDQTCIEQIVQHGAMVTEIQVAIAELLDSIAVNFNVDASERQQKAQVLDMIDRFRTAQSTEEKEEEKAADEAAAAEQAAIELWEAEEVERRRCA
;
A
#
# COMPACT_ATOMS: atom_id res chain seq x y z
N MET A 1 -12.24 10.11 -10.51
CA MET A 1 -11.63 11.46 -10.42
C MET A 1 -11.29 11.69 -8.95
N TYR A 2 -10.01 11.84 -8.59
CA TYR A 2 -9.58 12.05 -7.20
C TYR A 2 -10.12 13.37 -6.64
N THR A 3 -10.80 13.35 -5.50
CA THR A 3 -11.24 14.54 -4.78
C THR A 3 -10.83 14.42 -3.31
N ARG A 4 -10.12 15.43 -2.78
CA ARG A 4 -9.66 15.45 -1.40
C ARG A 4 -10.73 16.00 -0.46
N ASN A 5 -11.00 15.32 0.63
CA ASN A 5 -11.87 15.82 1.69
C ASN A 5 -11.14 16.87 2.55
N GLN A 6 -11.63 18.10 2.57
CA GLN A 6 -10.99 19.23 3.29
C GLN A 6 -10.99 19.08 4.81
N LYS A 7 -11.87 18.28 5.42
CA LYS A 7 -11.99 18.13 6.88
C LYS A 7 -10.81 17.38 7.52
N ASN A 8 -10.21 16.41 6.81
CA ASN A 8 -9.10 15.59 7.31
C ASN A 8 -7.74 15.97 6.72
N ALA A 9 -7.69 17.04 5.93
CA ALA A 9 -6.49 17.45 5.18
C ALA A 9 -5.25 17.75 6.03
N ASN A 10 -5.43 18.00 7.33
CA ASN A 10 -4.33 18.40 8.22
C ASN A 10 -3.69 17.20 8.96
N GLU A 11 -4.30 16.00 8.91
CA GLU A 11 -3.85 14.83 9.67
C GLU A 11 -3.39 13.65 8.80
N ARG A 12 -3.85 13.55 7.56
CA ARG A 12 -3.51 12.43 6.65
C ARG A 12 -2.79 12.92 5.41
N ARG A 13 -1.83 12.12 4.96
CA ARG A 13 -1.15 12.33 3.67
C ARG A 13 -1.88 11.57 2.56
N VAL A 14 -1.78 12.09 1.35
CA VAL A 14 -2.39 11.44 0.18
C VAL A 14 -1.54 10.26 -0.28
N VAL A 15 -0.24 10.43 -0.33
CA VAL A 15 0.70 9.44 -0.88
C VAL A 15 1.96 9.35 -0.04
N PHE A 16 2.40 8.12 0.21
CA PHE A 16 3.74 7.78 0.66
C PHE A 16 4.47 7.03 -0.46
N LEU A 17 5.64 7.53 -0.88
CA LEU A 17 6.48 6.89 -1.90
C LEU A 17 7.52 6.00 -1.25
N SER A 18 7.27 4.70 -1.22
CA SER A 18 8.21 3.68 -0.76
C SER A 18 9.16 3.28 -1.89
N HIS A 19 10.46 3.34 -1.64
CA HIS A 19 11.48 3.01 -2.63
C HIS A 19 12.79 2.59 -1.98
N PHE A 20 13.58 1.81 -2.67
CA PHE A 20 14.97 1.57 -2.29
C PHE A 20 15.86 2.70 -2.82
N LYS A 21 16.41 3.52 -1.91
CA LYS A 21 17.14 4.76 -2.23
C LYS A 21 18.29 4.56 -3.24
N GLU A 22 19.05 3.48 -3.10
CA GLU A 22 20.16 3.21 -4.01
C GLU A 22 19.72 2.87 -5.45
N GLU A 23 18.48 2.41 -5.62
CA GLU A 23 17.98 1.95 -6.92
C GLU A 23 16.98 2.90 -7.58
N ALA A 24 16.25 3.72 -6.81
CA ALA A 24 15.13 4.51 -7.35
C ALA A 24 15.00 5.93 -6.77
N SER A 25 16.04 6.54 -6.19
CA SER A 25 15.93 7.90 -5.63
C SER A 25 15.56 8.97 -6.66
N SER A 26 16.11 8.92 -7.85
CA SER A 26 15.82 9.87 -8.93
C SER A 26 14.41 9.69 -9.48
N GLU A 27 14.01 8.44 -9.66
CA GLU A 27 12.69 8.06 -10.15
C GLU A 27 11.59 8.46 -9.16
N ALA A 28 11.82 8.22 -7.86
CA ALA A 28 10.91 8.62 -6.81
C ALA A 28 10.71 10.15 -6.74
N ARG A 29 11.81 10.92 -6.91
CA ARG A 29 11.73 12.40 -6.97
C ARG A 29 10.99 12.89 -8.20
N LEU A 30 11.28 12.31 -9.37
CA LEU A 30 10.56 12.62 -10.62
C LEU A 30 9.06 12.33 -10.45
N LEU A 31 8.73 11.14 -9.96
CA LEU A 31 7.34 10.74 -9.73
C LEU A 31 6.65 11.69 -8.75
N LYS A 32 7.31 12.08 -7.65
CA LYS A 32 6.75 13.07 -6.70
C LYS A 32 6.41 14.39 -7.39
N ILE A 33 7.32 14.93 -8.23
CA ILE A 33 7.11 16.18 -8.94
C ILE A 33 5.90 16.06 -9.87
N MET A 34 5.80 14.96 -10.63
CA MET A 34 4.71 14.74 -11.56
C MET A 34 3.36 14.55 -10.85
N LEU A 35 3.33 13.78 -9.75
CA LEU A 35 2.12 13.64 -8.92
C LEU A 35 1.65 14.99 -8.38
N LEU A 36 2.57 15.84 -7.90
CA LEU A 36 2.24 17.18 -7.44
C LEU A 36 1.65 18.05 -8.55
N GLN A 37 2.20 17.98 -9.77
CA GLN A 37 1.68 18.72 -10.93
C GLN A 37 0.27 18.28 -11.30
N GLU A 38 0.04 16.97 -11.42
CA GLU A 38 -1.27 16.43 -11.84
C GLU A 38 -2.34 16.54 -10.75
N MET A 39 -1.95 16.56 -9.47
CA MET A 39 -2.89 16.64 -8.35
C MET A 39 -3.05 18.04 -7.75
N ALA A 40 -2.36 19.05 -8.28
CA ALA A 40 -2.43 20.43 -7.78
C ALA A 40 -3.85 21.02 -7.82
N GLU A 41 -4.61 20.76 -8.90
CA GLU A 41 -6.00 21.23 -9.07
C GLU A 41 -6.95 20.57 -8.06
N HIS A 42 -6.55 19.46 -7.46
CA HIS A 42 -7.31 18.76 -6.41
C HIS A 42 -6.88 19.16 -4.98
N GLY A 43 -6.10 20.23 -4.84
CA GLY A 43 -5.66 20.78 -3.56
C GLY A 43 -4.55 19.98 -2.87
N VAL A 44 -3.85 19.10 -3.60
CA VAL A 44 -2.71 18.33 -3.08
C VAL A 44 -1.47 19.21 -3.07
N SER A 45 -0.80 19.30 -1.94
CA SER A 45 0.41 20.09 -1.71
C SER A 45 1.64 19.20 -1.52
N ASN A 46 2.82 19.83 -1.48
CA ASN A 46 4.08 19.09 -1.24
C ASN A 46 4.09 18.27 0.07
N ASN A 47 3.37 18.73 1.08
CA ASN A 47 3.26 18.03 2.36
C ASN A 47 2.37 16.80 2.30
N ASP A 48 1.54 16.67 1.27
CA ASP A 48 0.59 15.57 1.11
C ASP A 48 1.22 14.36 0.42
N ILE A 49 2.38 14.55 -0.23
CA ILE A 49 3.16 13.47 -0.85
C ILE A 49 4.46 13.29 -0.09
N PHE A 50 4.53 12.26 0.71
CA PHE A 50 5.72 11.94 1.49
C PHE A 50 6.71 11.14 0.65
N LEU A 51 7.97 11.56 0.70
CA LEU A 51 9.09 10.83 0.14
C LEU A 51 10.16 10.74 1.23
N ASP A 52 10.48 9.52 1.65
CA ASP A 52 11.57 9.31 2.61
C ASP A 52 12.92 9.54 1.90
N SER A 53 13.33 10.79 1.85
CA SER A 53 14.59 11.15 1.21
C SER A 53 15.66 11.61 2.19
N ASP A 54 15.32 12.39 3.22
CA ASP A 54 16.39 13.15 3.84
C ASP A 54 16.27 13.40 5.36
N ASN A 55 15.17 13.10 6.05
CA ASN A 55 14.94 13.61 7.41
C ASN A 55 14.45 12.62 8.47
N LEU A 56 14.08 11.40 8.14
CA LEU A 56 13.65 10.44 9.15
C LEU A 56 14.80 9.47 9.49
N HIS A 57 15.40 9.72 10.64
CA HIS A 57 16.45 8.85 11.19
C HIS A 57 15.88 7.70 12.03
N LYS A 58 14.54 7.68 12.23
CA LYS A 58 13.87 6.70 13.07
C LYS A 58 12.77 5.99 12.33
N ILE A 59 12.90 4.67 12.21
CA ILE A 59 11.90 3.80 11.56
C ILE A 59 10.50 3.96 12.18
N THR A 60 10.41 4.21 13.49
CA THR A 60 9.13 4.42 14.17
C THR A 60 8.36 5.64 13.66
N GLU A 61 9.07 6.74 13.34
CA GLU A 61 8.46 7.93 12.74
C GLU A 61 8.00 7.65 11.32
N LEU A 62 8.81 6.92 10.55
CA LEU A 62 8.49 6.48 9.19
C LEU A 62 7.22 5.63 9.16
N LEU A 63 7.11 4.64 10.04
CA LEU A 63 5.91 3.78 10.13
C LEU A 63 4.66 4.56 10.55
N GLN A 64 4.79 5.63 11.35
CA GLN A 64 3.67 6.52 11.66
C GLN A 64 3.22 7.32 10.41
N GLU A 65 4.15 7.78 9.58
CA GLU A 65 3.80 8.46 8.33
C GLU A 65 3.08 7.51 7.35
N VAL A 66 3.51 6.24 7.25
CA VAL A 66 2.78 5.23 6.46
C VAL A 66 1.35 5.07 6.96
N LYS A 67 1.14 4.92 8.28
CA LYS A 67 -0.20 4.75 8.88
C LYS A 67 -1.14 5.93 8.64
N ARG A 68 -0.58 7.14 8.44
CA ARG A 68 -1.33 8.38 8.18
C ARG A 68 -1.54 8.65 6.69
N THR A 69 -1.22 7.70 5.84
CA THR A 69 -1.27 7.84 4.40
C THR A 69 -2.48 7.10 3.83
N ASP A 70 -3.11 7.67 2.81
CA ASP A 70 -4.20 6.99 2.09
C ASP A 70 -3.65 5.95 1.12
N ASN A 71 -2.49 6.23 0.50
CA ASN A 71 -1.90 5.38 -0.53
C ASN A 71 -0.40 5.20 -0.32
N LEU A 72 0.05 3.95 -0.27
CA LEU A 72 1.47 3.57 -0.33
C LEU A 72 1.81 3.21 -1.77
N VAL A 73 2.57 4.07 -2.44
CA VAL A 73 3.11 3.80 -3.79
C VAL A 73 4.45 3.12 -3.64
N VAL A 74 4.56 1.89 -4.10
CA VAL A 74 5.77 1.06 -3.97
C VAL A 74 6.51 1.00 -5.31
N LEU A 75 7.67 1.66 -5.39
CA LEU A 75 8.51 1.65 -6.58
C LEU A 75 9.30 0.34 -6.64
N LEU A 76 8.84 -0.58 -7.49
CA LEU A 76 9.41 -1.91 -7.62
C LEU A 76 10.77 -1.87 -8.31
N THR A 77 11.81 -2.26 -7.58
CA THR A 77 13.18 -2.45 -8.07
C THR A 77 13.74 -3.78 -7.59
N LYS A 78 14.81 -4.25 -8.21
CA LYS A 78 15.35 -5.59 -8.04
C LYS A 78 15.57 -6.00 -6.60
N ARG A 79 16.07 -5.08 -5.76
CA ARG A 79 16.41 -5.37 -4.35
C ARG A 79 15.43 -4.79 -3.34
N LEU A 80 14.30 -4.24 -3.77
CA LEU A 80 13.30 -3.63 -2.86
C LEU A 80 12.90 -4.60 -1.74
N LEU A 81 12.52 -5.83 -2.11
CA LEU A 81 12.04 -6.85 -1.18
C LEU A 81 13.15 -7.46 -0.28
N THR A 82 14.40 -7.02 -0.44
CA THR A 82 15.49 -7.39 0.48
C THR A 82 15.76 -6.30 1.53
N ARG A 83 14.99 -5.21 1.53
CA ARG A 83 15.24 -4.06 2.41
C ARG A 83 14.27 -4.06 3.59
N PRO A 84 14.77 -4.17 4.82
CA PRO A 84 13.92 -4.28 6.00
C PRO A 84 12.98 -3.08 6.15
N TRP A 85 13.42 -1.88 5.82
CA TRP A 85 12.59 -0.67 5.90
C TRP A 85 11.44 -0.70 4.89
N CYS A 86 11.71 -1.06 3.62
CA CYS A 86 10.65 -1.20 2.61
C CYS A 86 9.65 -2.31 2.97
N LEU A 87 10.14 -3.42 3.56
CA LEU A 87 9.28 -4.49 4.04
C LEU A 87 8.41 -4.06 5.23
N LEU A 88 8.97 -3.27 6.15
CA LEU A 88 8.23 -2.72 7.28
C LEU A 88 7.21 -1.65 6.86
N GLU A 89 7.53 -0.82 5.86
CA GLU A 89 6.57 0.11 5.24
C GLU A 89 5.39 -0.63 4.63
N LEU A 90 5.68 -1.68 3.86
CA LEU A 90 4.67 -2.53 3.24
C LEU A 90 3.78 -3.23 4.27
N TRP A 91 4.39 -3.81 5.32
CA TRP A 91 3.69 -4.40 6.45
C TRP A 91 2.79 -3.39 7.17
N ALA A 92 3.32 -2.21 7.49
CA ALA A 92 2.55 -1.18 8.17
C ALA A 92 1.35 -0.70 7.33
N ALA A 93 1.51 -0.59 6.01
CA ALA A 93 0.43 -0.27 5.10
C ALA A 93 -0.66 -1.36 5.11
N HIS A 94 -0.26 -2.62 4.95
CA HIS A 94 -1.17 -3.77 4.99
C HIS A 94 -1.96 -3.84 6.30
N GLN A 95 -1.28 -3.73 7.46
CA GLN A 95 -1.90 -3.81 8.79
C GLN A 95 -2.88 -2.67 9.07
N ASN A 96 -2.76 -1.54 8.39
CA ASN A 96 -3.61 -0.36 8.60
C ASN A 96 -4.57 -0.09 7.44
N GLY A 97 -4.74 -1.04 6.51
CA GLY A 97 -5.67 -0.91 5.38
C GLY A 97 -5.30 0.22 4.39
N VAL A 98 -4.04 0.67 4.41
CA VAL A 98 -3.53 1.65 3.44
C VAL A 98 -3.53 1.04 2.05
N ASN A 99 -4.02 1.76 1.06
CA ASN A 99 -4.05 1.28 -0.31
C ASN A 99 -2.63 1.11 -0.88
N ILE A 100 -2.27 -0.09 -1.30
CA ILE A 100 -0.95 -0.41 -1.85
C ILE A 100 -1.01 -0.33 -3.37
N VAL A 101 -0.19 0.55 -3.97
CA VAL A 101 -0.11 0.76 -5.41
C VAL A 101 1.29 0.40 -5.90
N PRO A 102 1.49 -0.81 -6.46
CA PRO A 102 2.78 -1.19 -7.02
C PRO A 102 3.06 -0.44 -8.32
N VAL A 103 4.28 0.08 -8.45
CA VAL A 103 4.77 0.78 -9.63
C VAL A 103 6.03 0.12 -10.14
N LYS A 104 5.95 -0.45 -11.34
CA LYS A 104 7.10 -1.02 -12.03
C LYS A 104 7.88 0.08 -12.73
N ILE A 105 9.10 0.32 -12.26
CA ILE A 105 10.02 1.26 -12.92
C ILE A 105 10.56 0.63 -14.19
N GLU A 106 10.50 1.36 -15.29
CA GLU A 106 11.12 1.00 -16.56
C GLU A 106 12.15 2.06 -16.96
N CYS A 107 13.37 1.60 -17.33
CA CYS A 107 14.43 2.48 -17.76
C CYS A 107 15.41 1.69 -18.64
N ARG A 108 15.93 2.32 -19.68
CA ARG A 108 16.82 1.67 -20.66
C ARG A 108 18.14 1.26 -20.01
N GLY A 109 18.53 0.00 -20.25
CA GLY A 109 19.83 -0.52 -19.81
C GLY A 109 19.98 -0.67 -18.29
N ALA A 110 18.93 -0.50 -17.52
CA ALA A 110 19.02 -0.67 -16.07
C ALA A 110 19.07 -2.14 -15.69
N THR A 111 20.06 -2.48 -14.84
CA THR A 111 20.20 -3.81 -14.23
C THR A 111 19.38 -3.98 -12.95
N ARG A 112 18.71 -2.91 -12.52
CA ARG A 112 17.95 -2.80 -11.27
C ARG A 112 16.43 -2.98 -11.44
N LEU A 113 15.98 -3.43 -12.59
CA LEU A 113 14.56 -3.64 -12.87
C LEU A 113 14.02 -4.79 -12.04
N PHE A 114 12.77 -4.63 -11.58
CA PHE A 114 12.04 -5.67 -10.88
C PHE A 114 11.56 -6.74 -11.87
N GLU A 115 11.80 -7.99 -11.52
CA GLU A 115 11.37 -9.14 -12.31
C GLU A 115 10.26 -9.89 -11.56
N PHE A 116 9.05 -9.87 -12.13
CA PHE A 116 7.96 -10.71 -11.66
C PHE A 116 8.22 -12.18 -12.02
N GLY A 117 7.64 -13.08 -11.26
CA GLY A 117 7.77 -14.52 -11.51
C GLY A 117 8.41 -15.27 -10.34
N PRO A 118 9.04 -16.44 -10.57
CA PRO A 118 9.48 -17.33 -9.49
C PRO A 118 10.38 -16.68 -8.45
N SER A 119 11.25 -15.74 -8.85
CA SER A 119 12.14 -15.03 -7.92
C SER A 119 11.37 -14.09 -6.98
N ALA A 120 10.35 -13.39 -7.49
CA ALA A 120 9.49 -12.55 -6.65
C ALA A 120 8.56 -13.40 -5.78
N GLU A 121 8.00 -14.47 -6.34
CA GLU A 121 7.16 -15.43 -5.62
C GLU A 121 7.86 -16.09 -4.43
N ALA A 122 9.18 -16.29 -4.51
CA ALA A 122 9.96 -16.85 -3.42
C ALA A 122 9.90 -15.96 -2.15
N PHE A 123 9.80 -14.64 -2.28
CA PHE A 123 9.69 -13.74 -1.13
C PHE A 123 8.36 -13.91 -0.37
N LYS A 124 7.25 -14.14 -1.07
CA LYS A 124 5.97 -14.39 -0.39
C LYS A 124 5.88 -15.79 0.23
N ASN A 125 6.61 -16.76 -0.30
CA ASN A 125 6.53 -18.14 0.16
C ASN A 125 7.56 -18.47 1.25
N ASP A 126 8.77 -17.92 1.16
CA ASP A 126 9.88 -18.18 2.10
C ASP A 126 10.80 -16.96 2.20
N LEU A 127 10.31 -15.89 2.82
CA LEU A 127 11.05 -14.64 3.01
C LEU A 127 12.37 -14.86 3.74
N ALA A 128 12.38 -15.75 4.76
CA ALA A 128 13.55 -15.98 5.60
C ALA A 128 14.77 -16.50 4.81
N SER A 129 14.53 -17.25 3.73
CA SER A 129 15.60 -17.72 2.84
C SER A 129 16.00 -16.70 1.76
N GLN A 130 15.24 -15.63 1.57
CA GLN A 130 15.49 -14.62 0.53
C GLN A 130 16.23 -13.39 1.05
N VAL A 131 16.27 -13.19 2.36
CA VAL A 131 16.92 -12.04 3.01
C VAL A 131 17.97 -12.50 4.00
N ASP A 132 18.89 -11.61 4.37
CA ASP A 132 19.88 -11.92 5.38
C ASP A 132 19.28 -11.91 6.80
N GLN A 133 19.98 -12.54 7.74
CA GLN A 133 19.57 -12.64 9.14
C GLN A 133 19.38 -11.26 9.80
N THR A 134 20.19 -10.28 9.43
CA THR A 134 20.09 -8.91 9.95
C THR A 134 18.76 -8.25 9.54
N CYS A 135 18.28 -8.52 8.33
CA CYS A 135 16.98 -8.06 7.86
C CYS A 135 15.85 -8.65 8.72
N ILE A 136 15.89 -9.95 9.00
CA ILE A 136 14.91 -10.61 9.86
C ILE A 136 14.92 -10.04 11.29
N GLU A 137 16.12 -9.84 11.86
CA GLU A 137 16.26 -9.25 13.19
C GLU A 137 15.67 -7.84 13.28
N GLN A 138 15.90 -7.01 12.26
CA GLN A 138 15.31 -5.66 12.19
C GLN A 138 13.78 -5.72 12.08
N ILE A 139 13.23 -6.61 11.25
CA ILE A 139 11.80 -6.81 11.12
C ILE A 139 11.18 -7.17 12.47
N VAL A 140 11.73 -8.16 13.16
CA VAL A 140 11.22 -8.64 14.45
C VAL A 140 11.38 -7.58 15.54
N GLN A 141 12.51 -6.84 15.55
CA GLN A 141 12.77 -5.76 16.50
C GLN A 141 11.67 -4.66 16.43
N HIS A 142 11.09 -4.45 15.27
CA HIS A 142 9.99 -3.50 15.07
C HIS A 142 8.59 -4.10 15.21
N GLY A 143 8.49 -5.32 15.71
CA GLY A 143 7.25 -5.97 16.09
C GLY A 143 6.49 -6.66 14.95
N ALA A 144 7.09 -6.74 13.75
CA ALA A 144 6.48 -7.46 12.64
C ALA A 144 6.87 -8.94 12.64
N MET A 145 5.93 -9.81 12.30
CA MET A 145 6.21 -11.22 12.05
C MET A 145 6.55 -11.45 10.58
N VAL A 146 7.49 -12.36 10.32
CA VAL A 146 7.88 -12.74 8.94
C VAL A 146 6.67 -13.17 8.12
N THR A 147 5.75 -13.92 8.72
CA THR A 147 4.50 -14.37 8.06
C THR A 147 3.57 -13.22 7.68
N GLU A 148 3.48 -12.18 8.50
CA GLU A 148 2.67 -10.99 8.19
C GLU A 148 3.26 -10.20 7.01
N ILE A 149 4.59 -10.11 6.95
CA ILE A 149 5.27 -9.49 5.81
C ILE A 149 5.06 -10.31 4.54
N GLN A 150 5.09 -11.64 4.62
CA GLN A 150 4.80 -12.51 3.48
C GLN A 150 3.38 -12.27 2.93
N VAL A 151 2.39 -12.06 3.80
CA VAL A 151 1.02 -11.70 3.39
C VAL A 151 0.99 -10.34 2.69
N ALA A 152 1.69 -9.34 3.23
CA ALA A 152 1.78 -8.02 2.61
C ALA A 152 2.51 -8.07 1.24
N ILE A 153 3.55 -8.88 1.10
CA ILE A 153 4.21 -9.13 -0.17
C ILE A 153 3.26 -9.83 -1.17
N ALA A 154 2.45 -10.78 -0.71
CA ALA A 154 1.46 -11.44 -1.57
C ALA A 154 0.45 -10.41 -2.11
N GLU A 155 -0.11 -9.53 -1.28
CA GLU A 155 -1.00 -8.45 -1.72
C GLU A 155 -0.33 -7.54 -2.76
N LEU A 156 0.93 -7.16 -2.54
CA LEU A 156 1.71 -6.34 -3.48
C LEU A 156 1.88 -7.04 -4.83
N LEU A 157 2.27 -8.33 -4.83
CA LEU A 157 2.58 -9.08 -6.05
C LEU A 157 1.33 -9.53 -6.81
N ASP A 158 0.22 -9.75 -6.12
CA ASP A 158 -1.06 -10.13 -6.72
C ASP A 158 -1.79 -8.90 -7.30
N SER A 159 -1.37 -7.69 -6.93
CA SER A 159 -1.87 -6.44 -7.49
C SER A 159 -1.25 -6.15 -8.86
N ILE A 160 -2.05 -5.62 -9.79
CA ILE A 160 -1.55 -5.20 -11.11
C ILE A 160 -0.68 -3.95 -10.95
N ALA A 161 0.61 -4.04 -11.29
CA ALA A 161 1.51 -2.89 -11.22
C ALA A 161 1.23 -1.87 -12.34
N VAL A 162 1.35 -0.57 -12.00
CA VAL A 162 1.42 0.50 -12.99
C VAL A 162 2.84 0.58 -13.53
N ASN A 163 3.00 0.70 -14.85
CA ASN A 163 4.31 0.94 -15.43
C ASN A 163 4.65 2.44 -15.32
N PHE A 164 5.89 2.75 -14.96
CA PHE A 164 6.44 4.10 -15.01
C PHE A 164 7.78 4.09 -15.73
N ASN A 165 7.76 4.54 -16.99
CA ASN A 165 8.95 4.57 -17.86
C ASN A 165 9.59 5.96 -17.80
N VAL A 166 10.74 6.05 -17.14
CA VAL A 166 11.46 7.32 -16.97
C VAL A 166 12.11 7.85 -18.24
N ASP A 167 12.31 7.00 -19.24
CA ASP A 167 12.85 7.37 -20.56
C ASP A 167 11.76 7.66 -21.60
N ALA A 168 10.49 7.57 -21.21
CA ALA A 168 9.37 7.88 -22.08
C ALA A 168 9.23 9.39 -22.31
N SER A 169 8.44 9.77 -23.32
CA SER A 169 8.08 11.18 -23.52
C SER A 169 7.24 11.69 -22.33
N GLU A 170 7.32 12.99 -22.07
CA GLU A 170 6.54 13.66 -21.02
C GLU A 170 5.04 13.32 -21.11
N ARG A 171 4.49 13.27 -22.33
CA ARG A 171 3.09 12.88 -22.57
C ARG A 171 2.79 11.45 -22.09
N GLN A 172 3.71 10.51 -22.32
CA GLN A 172 3.54 9.12 -21.89
C GLN A 172 3.70 9.00 -20.37
N GLN A 173 4.70 9.68 -19.80
CA GLN A 173 4.89 9.73 -18.34
C GLN A 173 3.65 10.31 -17.65
N LYS A 174 3.10 11.41 -18.19
CA LYS A 174 1.85 12.01 -17.68
C LYS A 174 0.69 11.01 -17.71
N ALA A 175 0.49 10.29 -18.81
CA ALA A 175 -0.55 9.27 -18.89
C ALA A 175 -0.37 8.16 -17.83
N GLN A 176 0.86 7.69 -17.63
CA GLN A 176 1.19 6.67 -16.61
C GLN A 176 0.94 7.18 -15.17
N VAL A 177 1.22 8.46 -14.92
CA VAL A 177 0.92 9.09 -13.63
C VAL A 177 -0.59 9.22 -13.40
N LEU A 178 -1.35 9.56 -14.43
CA LEU A 178 -2.82 9.61 -14.35
C LEU A 178 -3.41 8.21 -14.10
N ASP A 179 -2.92 7.17 -14.79
CA ASP A 179 -3.30 5.77 -14.53
C ASP A 179 -3.00 5.35 -13.07
N MET A 180 -1.96 5.89 -12.47
CA MET A 180 -1.61 5.66 -11.06
C MET A 180 -2.58 6.40 -10.13
N ILE A 181 -2.88 7.66 -10.41
CA ILE A 181 -3.83 8.49 -9.63
C ILE A 181 -5.24 7.86 -9.64
N ASP A 182 -5.66 7.27 -10.75
CA ASP A 182 -6.96 6.57 -10.84
C ASP A 182 -7.06 5.35 -9.92
N ARG A 183 -5.93 4.83 -9.41
CA ARG A 183 -5.91 3.76 -8.40
C ARG A 183 -5.84 4.25 -6.96
N PHE A 184 -5.71 5.54 -6.75
CA PHE A 184 -5.64 6.10 -5.40
C PHE A 184 -7.01 6.04 -4.73
N ARG A 185 -7.00 5.58 -3.48
CA ARG A 185 -8.16 5.70 -2.61
C ARG A 185 -8.19 7.09 -2.00
N THR A 186 -9.40 7.61 -1.81
CA THR A 186 -9.65 8.81 -1.01
C THR A 186 -10.08 8.38 0.39
N ALA A 187 -9.89 9.25 1.38
CA ALA A 187 -10.42 9.02 2.73
C ALA A 187 -11.93 8.73 2.71
N GLN A 188 -12.69 9.37 1.81
CA GLN A 188 -14.13 9.11 1.62
C GLN A 188 -14.41 7.68 1.12
N SER A 189 -13.63 7.17 0.17
CA SER A 189 -13.83 5.81 -0.34
C SER A 189 -13.45 4.74 0.69
N THR A 190 -12.68 5.09 1.70
CA THR A 190 -12.34 4.20 2.81
C THR A 190 -13.45 4.21 3.86
N GLU A 191 -13.97 5.39 4.20
CA GLU A 191 -15.12 5.55 5.11
C GLU A 191 -16.38 4.87 4.55
N GLU A 192 -16.69 5.08 3.26
CA GLU A 192 -17.80 4.41 2.57
C GLU A 192 -17.67 2.87 2.58
N LYS A 193 -16.46 2.33 2.40
CA LYS A 193 -16.24 0.89 2.47
C LYS A 193 -16.27 0.32 3.88
N GLU A 194 -15.81 1.09 4.86
CA GLU A 194 -15.92 0.71 6.27
C GLU A 194 -17.38 0.74 6.73
N GLU A 195 -18.16 1.73 6.28
CA GLU A 195 -19.61 1.80 6.52
C GLU A 195 -20.35 0.66 5.80
N GLU A 196 -20.03 0.37 4.55
CA GLU A 196 -20.59 -0.75 3.78
C GLU A 196 -20.28 -2.10 4.46
N LYS A 197 -19.02 -2.31 4.86
CA LYS A 197 -18.60 -3.51 5.57
C LYS A 197 -19.30 -3.67 6.94
N ALA A 198 -19.41 -2.57 7.69
CA ALA A 198 -20.11 -2.57 8.97
C ALA A 198 -21.62 -2.86 8.78
N ALA A 199 -22.22 -2.34 7.71
CA ALA A 199 -23.61 -2.62 7.35
C ALA A 199 -23.80 -4.10 6.96
N ASP A 200 -22.89 -4.68 6.19
CA ASP A 200 -22.92 -6.10 5.81
C ASP A 200 -22.74 -7.02 7.02
N GLU A 201 -21.81 -6.69 7.94
CA GLU A 201 -21.60 -7.43 9.19
C GLU A 201 -22.84 -7.35 10.09
N ALA A 202 -23.49 -6.18 10.17
CA ALA A 202 -24.73 -6.00 10.93
C ALA A 202 -25.89 -6.81 10.32
N ALA A 203 -26.04 -6.79 9.00
CA ALA A 203 -27.06 -7.57 8.30
C ALA A 203 -26.85 -9.08 8.47
N ALA A 204 -25.60 -9.54 8.42
CA ALA A 204 -25.28 -10.96 8.66
C ALA A 204 -25.58 -11.37 10.12
N ALA A 205 -25.31 -10.51 11.09
CA ALA A 205 -25.63 -10.76 12.50
C ALA A 205 -27.14 -10.80 12.75
N GLU A 206 -27.91 -9.91 12.11
CA GLU A 206 -29.37 -9.90 12.17
C GLU A 206 -29.96 -11.17 11.56
N GLN A 207 -29.46 -11.60 10.40
CA GLN A 207 -29.88 -12.84 9.76
C GLN A 207 -29.61 -14.07 10.64
N ALA A 208 -28.42 -14.16 11.24
CA ALA A 208 -28.07 -15.24 12.15
C ALA A 208 -28.98 -15.26 13.41
N ALA A 209 -29.36 -14.10 13.90
CA ALA A 209 -30.30 -14.01 15.04
C ALA A 209 -31.72 -14.48 14.67
N ILE A 210 -32.20 -14.19 13.46
CA ILE A 210 -33.48 -14.67 12.93
C ILE A 210 -33.47 -16.20 12.80
N GLU A 211 -32.41 -16.77 12.21
CA GLU A 211 -32.27 -18.22 12.06
C GLU A 211 -32.25 -18.95 13.41
N LEU A 212 -31.57 -18.37 14.40
CA LEU A 212 -31.52 -18.91 15.74
C LEU A 212 -32.91 -18.90 16.41
N TRP A 213 -33.63 -17.79 16.27
CA TRP A 213 -35.00 -17.65 16.80
C TRP A 213 -35.98 -18.63 16.15
N GLU A 214 -35.91 -18.79 14.81
CA GLU A 214 -36.72 -19.75 14.08
C GLU A 214 -36.42 -21.21 14.52
N ALA A 215 -35.16 -21.54 14.74
CA ALA A 215 -34.76 -22.86 15.23
C ALA A 215 -35.30 -23.13 16.64
N GLU A 216 -35.24 -22.16 17.55
CA GLU A 216 -35.82 -22.27 18.92
C GLU A 216 -37.34 -22.38 18.89
N GLU A 217 -38.03 -21.69 17.98
CA GLU A 217 -39.46 -21.77 17.83
C GLU A 217 -39.91 -23.14 17.30
N VAL A 218 -39.18 -23.72 16.37
CA VAL A 218 -39.40 -25.07 15.86
C VAL A 218 -39.24 -26.11 16.97
N GLU A 219 -38.21 -25.98 17.80
CA GLU A 219 -37.98 -26.90 18.93
C GLU A 219 -39.06 -26.79 20.01
N ARG A 220 -39.52 -25.55 20.32
CA ARG A 220 -40.65 -25.32 21.22
C ARG A 220 -41.95 -25.98 20.76
N ARG A 221 -42.23 -25.95 19.44
CA ARG A 221 -43.40 -26.60 18.83
C ARG A 221 -43.30 -28.13 18.80
N ARG A 222 -42.11 -28.68 18.84
CA ARG A 222 -41.84 -30.11 18.87
C ARG A 222 -42.06 -30.72 20.27
N CYS A 223 -41.85 -29.91 21.30
CA CYS A 223 -41.96 -30.33 22.70
C CYS A 223 -43.34 -30.07 23.30
N ALA A 224 -44.29 -29.45 22.58
CA ALA A 224 -45.68 -29.21 22.99
C ALA A 224 -46.62 -30.22 22.36
#